data_53b26b8d3d8557add6b82ae75c63c8b4
#
_entry.id   53b26b8d3d8557add6b82ae75c63c8b4
#
_cell.length_a   1.000
_cell.length_b   1.000
_cell.length_c   1.000
_cell.angle_alpha   90.00
_cell.angle_beta   90.00
_cell.angle_gamma   90.00
#
_symmetry.space_group_name_H-M   'P 1'
#
loop_
_entity.id
_entity.type
_entity.pdbx_description
1 polymer ?
#
loop_
_entity_poly.entity_id
_entity_poly.type
_entity_poly.pdbx_seq_one_letter_code
_entity_poly.pdbx_strand_id
1 'polypeptide(L)'
;MSEGHDPEAAIGQVSHYFGHVSVAALSLSAPLAVGDRIHVVGHTTDLVQEVRSMQIDHAPVERAAPGDDVAIGVDGHVREHDLVYREG
;
A
#
# COMPACT_ATOMS: atom_id res chain seq x y z
N MET A 1 19.18 4.27 17.76
CA MET A 1 18.16 3.46 17.12
C MET A 1 17.17 4.32 16.37
N SER A 2 16.93 3.97 15.17
CA SER A 2 16.03 4.74 14.32
C SER A 2 14.58 4.41 14.64
N GLU A 3 13.76 5.42 14.76
CA GLU A 3 12.33 5.26 14.89
C GLU A 3 11.63 5.33 13.57
N GLY A 4 12.32 5.78 12.54
CA GLY A 4 11.73 5.92 11.25
C GLY A 4 11.78 4.62 10.46
N HIS A 5 11.07 4.61 9.35
CA HIS A 5 11.10 3.50 8.43
C HIS A 5 12.21 3.72 7.42
N ASP A 6 12.95 2.66 7.13
CA ASP A 6 13.98 2.69 6.10
C ASP A 6 13.29 2.65 4.74
N PRO A 7 13.45 3.67 3.91
CA PRO A 7 12.79 3.64 2.59
C PRO A 7 13.13 2.42 1.76
N GLU A 8 14.30 1.82 1.99
CA GLU A 8 14.68 0.62 1.24
C GLU A 8 13.90 -0.60 1.66
N ALA A 9 13.25 -0.56 2.84
CA ALA A 9 12.43 -1.66 3.31
C ALA A 9 10.98 -1.53 2.84
N ALA A 10 10.63 -0.47 2.15
CA ALA A 10 9.28 -0.30 1.67
C ALA A 10 8.96 -1.37 0.64
N ILE A 11 7.73 -1.87 0.68
CA ILE A 11 7.26 -2.88 -0.27
C ILE A 11 6.53 -2.25 -1.44
N GLY A 12 6.30 -0.94 -1.39
CA GLY A 12 5.63 -0.24 -2.46
C GLY A 12 5.47 1.22 -2.16
N GLN A 13 4.85 1.92 -3.09
CA GLN A 13 4.63 3.34 -3.01
C GLN A 13 3.25 3.65 -3.55
N VAL A 14 2.55 4.59 -2.92
CA VAL A 14 1.25 5.03 -3.43
C VAL A 14 1.48 5.80 -4.72
N SER A 15 0.87 5.35 -5.80
CA SER A 15 0.96 6.04 -7.09
C SER A 15 -0.25 6.95 -7.30
N HIS A 16 -1.38 6.63 -6.70
CA HIS A 16 -2.56 7.47 -6.81
C HIS A 16 -3.55 7.15 -5.71
N TYR A 17 -4.31 8.16 -5.28
CA TYR A 17 -5.36 7.98 -4.28
C TYR A 17 -6.69 8.43 -4.86
N PHE A 18 -7.68 7.56 -4.84
CA PHE A 18 -9.04 7.83 -5.31
C PHE A 18 -9.92 8.03 -4.09
N GLY A 19 -9.99 9.26 -3.60
CA GLY A 19 -10.63 9.54 -2.32
C GLY A 19 -12.11 9.27 -2.30
N HIS A 20 -12.80 9.42 -3.44
CA HIS A 20 -14.25 9.24 -3.48
C HIS A 20 -14.66 7.78 -3.35
N VAL A 21 -13.75 6.84 -3.54
CA VAL A 21 -14.02 5.41 -3.37
C VAL A 21 -13.12 4.77 -2.34
N SER A 22 -12.24 5.56 -1.71
CA SER A 22 -11.31 5.09 -0.67
C SER A 22 -10.44 3.96 -1.18
N VAL A 23 -9.82 4.17 -2.33
CA VAL A 23 -8.94 3.20 -2.97
C VAL A 23 -7.61 3.87 -3.26
N ALA A 24 -6.53 3.15 -3.04
CA ALA A 24 -5.20 3.61 -3.39
C ALA A 24 -4.59 2.66 -4.41
N ALA A 25 -3.95 3.23 -5.42
CA ALA A 25 -3.14 2.47 -6.35
C ALA A 25 -1.71 2.43 -5.83
N LEU A 26 -1.11 1.26 -5.83
CA LEU A 26 0.23 1.05 -5.32
C LEU A 26 1.12 0.47 -6.41
N SER A 27 2.34 0.96 -6.47
CA SER A 27 3.41 0.38 -7.28
C SER A 27 4.23 -0.50 -6.36
N LEU A 28 4.27 -1.79 -6.60
CA LEU A 28 4.92 -2.73 -5.68
C LEU A 28 6.37 -2.98 -6.06
N SER A 29 7.22 -3.08 -5.04
CA SER A 29 8.60 -3.52 -5.19
C SER A 29 8.86 -4.83 -4.47
N ALA A 30 7.84 -5.38 -3.81
CA ALA A 30 7.89 -6.65 -3.10
C ALA A 30 6.51 -7.29 -3.19
N PRO A 31 6.38 -8.59 -2.88
CA PRO A 31 5.07 -9.24 -2.93
C PRO A 31 4.11 -8.68 -1.89
N LEU A 32 2.83 -8.72 -2.21
CA LEU A 32 1.77 -8.33 -1.29
C LEU A 32 0.61 -9.28 -1.47
N ALA A 33 -0.09 -9.60 -0.37
CA ALA A 33 -1.23 -10.52 -0.40
C ALA A 33 -2.35 -10.00 0.46
N VAL A 34 -3.57 -10.39 0.11
CA VAL A 34 -4.74 -10.15 0.96
C VAL A 34 -4.47 -10.82 2.30
N GLY A 35 -4.73 -10.10 3.37
CA GLY A 35 -4.45 -10.56 4.74
C GLY A 35 -3.17 -9.97 5.31
N ASP A 36 -2.30 -9.44 4.47
CA ASP A 36 -1.08 -8.78 4.96
C ASP A 36 -1.46 -7.50 5.68
N ARG A 37 -0.69 -7.17 6.70
CA ARG A 37 -0.85 -5.91 7.41
C ARG A 37 0.19 -4.95 6.91
N ILE A 38 -0.24 -3.74 6.59
CA ILE A 38 0.63 -2.73 6.00
C ILE A 38 0.59 -1.45 6.81
N HIS A 39 1.65 -0.67 6.66
CA HIS A 39 1.77 0.65 7.27
C HIS A 39 2.11 1.62 6.16
N VAL A 40 1.21 2.54 5.87
CA VAL A 40 1.42 3.58 4.86
C VAL A 40 1.91 4.83 5.58
N VAL A 41 3.06 5.32 5.18
CA VAL A 41 3.74 6.42 5.85
C VAL A 41 4.10 7.49 4.84
N GLY A 42 3.77 8.72 5.15
CA GLY A 42 4.14 9.86 4.35
C GLY A 42 4.27 11.08 5.23
N HIS A 43 4.46 12.24 4.60
CA HIS A 43 4.65 13.48 5.35
C HIS A 43 3.50 13.74 6.30
N THR A 44 2.26 13.45 5.86
CA THR A 44 1.07 13.65 6.68
C THR A 44 0.25 12.37 6.81
N THR A 45 0.82 11.22 6.44
CA THR A 45 0.12 9.95 6.41
C THR A 45 0.75 8.98 7.40
N ASP A 46 -0.10 8.32 8.18
CA ASP A 46 0.32 7.29 9.12
C ASP A 46 -0.86 6.35 9.31
N LEU A 47 -0.94 5.33 8.45
CA LEU A 47 -2.10 4.44 8.40
C LEU A 47 -1.66 3.00 8.45
N VAL A 48 -2.15 2.27 9.47
CA VAL A 48 -1.90 0.84 9.59
C VAL A 48 -3.21 0.13 9.36
N GLN A 49 -3.20 -0.84 8.46
CA GLN A 49 -4.40 -1.61 8.19
C GLN A 49 -4.05 -2.97 7.58
N GLU A 50 -5.03 -3.84 7.56
CA GLU A 50 -4.93 -5.10 6.84
C GLU A 50 -5.39 -4.89 5.40
N VAL A 51 -4.73 -5.57 4.45
CA VAL A 51 -5.16 -5.57 3.06
C VAL A 51 -6.35 -6.51 2.95
N ARG A 52 -7.53 -5.96 2.71
CA ARG A 52 -8.75 -6.76 2.64
C ARG A 52 -9.16 -7.08 1.22
N SER A 53 -8.73 -6.26 0.26
CA SER A 53 -9.04 -6.50 -1.14
C SER A 53 -7.95 -5.92 -2.02
N MET A 54 -7.67 -6.59 -3.12
CA MET A 54 -6.71 -6.13 -4.11
C MET A 54 -7.26 -6.39 -5.49
N GLN A 55 -6.94 -5.51 -6.42
CA GLN A 55 -7.29 -5.67 -7.83
C GLN A 55 -6.09 -5.32 -8.69
N ILE A 56 -5.95 -6.04 -9.79
CA ILE A 56 -5.01 -5.71 -10.86
C ILE A 56 -5.84 -5.64 -12.13
N ASP A 57 -5.78 -4.49 -12.83
CA ASP A 57 -6.59 -4.26 -14.03
C ASP A 57 -8.07 -4.54 -13.79
N HIS A 58 -8.57 -4.08 -12.65
CA HIS A 58 -9.96 -4.22 -12.23
C HIS A 58 -10.38 -5.66 -11.93
N ALA A 59 -9.46 -6.62 -11.92
CA ALA A 59 -9.75 -8.00 -11.60
C ALA A 59 -9.31 -8.28 -10.17
N PRO A 60 -10.16 -8.90 -9.33
CA PRO A 60 -9.75 -9.23 -7.97
C PRO A 60 -8.61 -10.24 -7.98
N VAL A 61 -7.63 -10.01 -7.13
CA VAL A 61 -6.52 -10.94 -6.95
C VAL A 61 -6.26 -11.10 -5.47
N GLU A 62 -5.63 -12.22 -5.09
CA GLU A 62 -5.26 -12.46 -3.71
C GLU A 62 -3.79 -12.20 -3.46
N ARG A 63 -2.99 -12.14 -4.51
CA ARG A 63 -1.54 -11.91 -4.41
C ARG A 63 -1.08 -11.06 -5.57
N ALA A 64 -0.02 -10.30 -5.30
CA ALA A 64 0.64 -9.51 -6.32
C ALA A 64 2.14 -9.65 -6.16
N ALA A 65 2.86 -9.43 -7.25
CA ALA A 65 4.31 -9.63 -7.33
C ALA A 65 5.03 -8.30 -7.44
N PRO A 66 6.35 -8.28 -7.18
CA PRO A 66 7.12 -7.07 -7.42
C PRO A 66 6.95 -6.62 -8.87
N GLY A 67 6.77 -5.31 -9.04
CA GLY A 67 6.54 -4.72 -10.35
C GLY A 67 5.07 -4.59 -10.72
N ASP A 68 4.18 -5.20 -9.96
CA ASP A 68 2.75 -5.07 -10.22
C ASP A 68 2.23 -3.73 -9.72
N ASP A 69 1.22 -3.21 -10.42
CA ASP A 69 0.43 -2.08 -9.96
C ASP A 69 -0.89 -2.62 -9.45
N VAL A 70 -1.20 -2.35 -8.19
CA VAL A 70 -2.42 -2.91 -7.58
C VAL A 70 -3.26 -1.79 -6.99
N ALA A 71 -4.56 -2.04 -6.90
CA ALA A 71 -5.48 -1.15 -6.21
C ALA A 71 -5.95 -1.85 -4.94
N ILE A 72 -5.89 -1.13 -3.81
CA ILE A 72 -6.38 -1.66 -2.54
C ILE A 72 -7.34 -0.68 -1.91
N GLY A 73 -8.31 -1.21 -1.17
CA GLY A 73 -9.16 -0.37 -0.35
C GLY A 73 -8.37 0.15 0.85
N VAL A 74 -8.52 1.42 1.19
CA VAL A 74 -7.82 2.02 2.32
C VAL A 74 -8.83 2.59 3.30
N ASP A 75 -8.45 2.53 4.59
CA ASP A 75 -9.32 2.98 5.68
C ASP A 75 -9.17 4.45 5.99
N GLY A 76 -8.21 5.11 5.37
CA GLY A 76 -7.93 6.51 5.62
C GLY A 76 -7.36 7.18 4.40
N HIS A 77 -7.07 8.46 4.55
CA HIS A 77 -6.54 9.27 3.47
C HIS A 77 -5.05 8.98 3.30
N VAL A 78 -4.64 8.69 2.07
CA VAL A 78 -3.22 8.55 1.73
C VAL A 78 -2.92 9.51 0.58
N ARG A 79 -1.63 9.69 0.29
CA ARG A 79 -1.20 10.63 -0.74
C ARG A 79 -0.22 9.95 -1.68
N GLU A 80 -0.14 10.49 -2.89
CA GLU A 80 0.87 10.03 -3.85
C GLU A 80 2.24 10.16 -3.23
N HIS A 81 3.08 9.17 -3.51
CA HIS A 81 4.46 9.07 -3.05
C HIS A 81 4.60 8.60 -1.60
N ASP A 82 3.50 8.38 -0.88
CA ASP A 82 3.59 7.75 0.43
C ASP A 82 4.17 6.35 0.26
N LEU A 83 4.96 5.92 1.24
CA LEU A 83 5.61 4.61 1.20
C LEU A 83 4.76 3.59 1.94
N VAL A 84 4.80 2.35 1.46
CA VAL A 84 4.05 1.26 2.05
C VAL A 84 5.03 0.25 2.60
N TYR A 85 4.85 -0.12 3.86
CA TYR A 85 5.70 -1.08 4.56
C TYR A 85 4.86 -2.27 5.01
N ARG A 86 5.48 -3.42 5.12
CA ARG A 86 4.82 -4.58 5.72
C ARG A 86 4.92 -4.47 7.23
N GLU A 87 3.78 -4.61 7.91
CA GLU A 87 3.72 -4.64 9.35
C GLU A 87 3.67 -6.08 9.84
N GLY A 88 4.41 -6.34 10.82
CA GLY A 88 4.32 -7.62 11.40
C GLY A 88 5.51 -8.46 11.32
#